data_74f81fc410356c9161670261930da084
#
_entry.id   74f81fc410356c9161670261930da084
#
_cell.length_a   1.000
_cell.length_b   1.000
_cell.length_c   1.000
_cell.angle_alpha   90.00
_cell.angle_beta   90.00
_cell.angle_gamma   90.00
#
_symmetry.space_group_name_H-M   'P 1'
#
loop_
_entity.id
_entity.type
_entity.pdbx_description
1 polymer ?
#
loop_
_entity_poly.entity_id
_entity_poly.type
_entity_poly.pdbx_seq_one_letter_code
_entity_poly.pdbx_strand_id
1 'polypeptide(L)'
;DIPGKSIGVAVSDFPLGPFVDARGSALITNDMTVERTKIYWDDIDPTVFIDDDGQAYLYWGNTQCYYAKLKSNMIELDGPIVHVDLPRFTEAPWIHKRGDWYYLSYASEFPEKICYAMSRSITGPWEYKGILNEIAGNSNTNHQAIIEFKGDWYFVYHNGGINPTGGSYRRSVCIDRLYYNEDGTMKRIQMTTEGVQ
;
A
#
# COMPACT_ATOMS: atom_id res chain seq x y z
N ASP A 1 13.44 -23.14 -2.18
CA ASP A 1 12.48 -22.08 -1.83
C ASP A 1 11.73 -22.48 -0.55
N ILE A 2 11.58 -21.56 0.40
CA ILE A 2 10.75 -21.76 1.58
C ILE A 2 9.29 -21.48 1.18
N PRO A 3 8.36 -22.43 1.39
CA PRO A 3 6.98 -22.23 0.99
C PRO A 3 6.34 -21.01 1.67
N GLY A 4 5.63 -20.19 0.89
CA GLY A 4 4.95 -19.00 1.37
C GLY A 4 4.26 -18.22 0.26
N LYS A 5 3.71 -17.07 0.60
CA LYS A 5 3.21 -16.11 -0.40
C LYS A 5 4.40 -15.51 -1.15
N SER A 6 4.13 -15.06 -2.36
CA SER A 6 5.15 -14.53 -3.26
C SER A 6 4.54 -13.45 -4.15
N ILE A 7 5.37 -12.53 -4.61
CA ILE A 7 4.96 -11.47 -5.52
C ILE A 7 5.48 -11.76 -6.91
N GLY A 8 4.58 -11.87 -7.89
CA GLY A 8 4.90 -12.05 -9.30
C GLY A 8 4.71 -10.76 -10.10
N VAL A 9 5.09 -10.77 -11.36
CA VAL A 9 4.91 -9.66 -12.30
C VAL A 9 4.27 -10.17 -13.58
N ALA A 10 3.17 -9.55 -13.97
CA ALA A 10 2.53 -9.78 -15.25
C ALA A 10 2.48 -8.49 -16.06
N VAL A 11 2.59 -8.59 -17.36
CA VAL A 11 2.60 -7.46 -18.30
C VAL A 11 1.52 -7.60 -19.36
N SER A 12 1.04 -6.48 -19.87
CA SER A 12 0.11 -6.40 -20.99
C SER A 12 0.29 -5.11 -21.76
N ASP A 13 0.01 -5.12 -23.07
CA ASP A 13 -0.03 -3.91 -23.89
C ASP A 13 -1.33 -3.10 -23.66
N PHE A 14 -2.33 -3.68 -23.03
CA PHE A 14 -3.63 -3.05 -22.77
C PHE A 14 -4.04 -3.15 -21.29
N PRO A 15 -4.71 -2.13 -20.75
CA PRO A 15 -5.13 -2.11 -19.32
C PRO A 15 -6.05 -3.28 -18.92
N LEU A 16 -6.79 -3.82 -19.89
CA LEU A 16 -7.71 -4.95 -19.66
C LEU A 16 -7.08 -6.32 -19.95
N GLY A 17 -5.79 -6.37 -20.30
CA GLY A 17 -5.09 -7.58 -20.68
C GLY A 17 -5.26 -7.94 -22.17
N PRO A 18 -4.90 -9.18 -22.55
CA PRO A 18 -4.48 -10.28 -21.67
C PRO A 18 -3.13 -10.00 -21.00
N PHE A 19 -3.02 -10.41 -19.74
CA PHE A 19 -1.76 -10.33 -19.00
C PHE A 19 -0.98 -11.63 -19.13
N VAL A 20 0.33 -11.52 -19.31
CA VAL A 20 1.25 -12.66 -19.36
C VAL A 20 2.30 -12.54 -18.27
N ASP A 21 2.70 -13.66 -17.68
CA ASP A 21 3.79 -13.70 -16.72
C ASP A 21 5.07 -13.20 -17.38
N ALA A 22 5.64 -12.13 -16.82
CA ALA A 22 6.84 -11.48 -17.38
C ALA A 22 8.15 -12.20 -17.06
N ARG A 23 8.15 -13.14 -16.11
CA ARG A 23 9.37 -13.75 -15.57
C ARG A 23 9.41 -15.27 -15.65
N GLY A 24 8.25 -15.94 -15.59
CA GLY A 24 8.15 -17.38 -15.34
C GLY A 24 8.54 -17.80 -13.91
N SER A 25 8.71 -16.83 -13.01
CA SER A 25 9.04 -17.02 -11.58
C SER A 25 8.65 -15.81 -10.77
N ALA A 26 8.49 -15.97 -9.45
CA ALA A 26 8.21 -14.84 -8.56
C ALA A 26 9.37 -13.81 -8.57
N LEU A 27 9.02 -12.53 -8.35
CA LEU A 27 9.97 -11.45 -8.13
C LEU A 27 10.45 -11.43 -6.68
N ILE A 28 9.51 -11.61 -5.74
CA ILE A 28 9.78 -11.77 -4.31
C ILE A 28 9.30 -13.16 -3.90
N THR A 29 10.15 -13.89 -3.19
CA THR A 29 9.85 -15.20 -2.62
C THR A 29 10.01 -15.17 -1.11
N ASN A 30 9.29 -16.01 -0.39
CA ASN A 30 9.26 -16.02 1.07
C ASN A 30 10.63 -16.22 1.72
N ASP A 31 11.56 -16.91 1.06
CA ASP A 31 12.92 -17.09 1.57
C ASP A 31 13.77 -15.81 1.57
N MET A 32 13.35 -14.77 0.85
CA MET A 32 14.05 -13.48 0.83
C MET A 32 13.80 -12.64 2.08
N THR A 33 12.76 -12.93 2.86
CA THR A 33 12.28 -12.13 4.01
C THR A 33 12.26 -12.89 5.34
N VAL A 34 12.54 -14.19 5.35
CA VAL A 34 12.45 -15.10 6.53
C VAL A 34 13.31 -14.69 7.73
N GLU A 35 14.30 -13.85 7.56
CA GLU A 35 15.11 -13.34 8.67
C GLU A 35 14.32 -12.40 9.59
N ARG A 36 13.28 -11.75 9.07
CA ARG A 36 12.47 -10.77 9.80
C ARG A 36 11.19 -11.35 10.39
N THR A 37 10.60 -12.31 9.69
CA THR A 37 9.37 -12.98 10.13
C THR A 37 9.35 -14.42 9.68
N LYS A 38 8.62 -15.26 10.41
CA LYS A 38 8.41 -16.69 10.09
C LYS A 38 7.00 -16.96 9.58
N ILE A 39 6.18 -15.93 9.40
CA ILE A 39 4.88 -16.11 8.79
C ILE A 39 5.06 -16.32 7.28
N TYR A 40 4.24 -17.21 6.71
CA TYR A 40 4.35 -17.56 5.28
C TYR A 40 3.53 -16.66 4.36
N TRP A 41 2.90 -15.62 4.90
CA TRP A 41 2.07 -14.67 4.15
C TRP A 41 2.56 -13.21 4.26
N ASP A 42 3.80 -12.99 4.61
CA ASP A 42 4.37 -11.65 4.76
C ASP A 42 4.67 -10.96 3.42
N ASP A 43 4.91 -11.71 2.34
CA ASP A 43 5.16 -11.16 1.02
C ASP A 43 3.85 -10.98 0.22
N ILE A 44 3.06 -9.99 0.63
CA ILE A 44 1.77 -9.62 0.01
C ILE A 44 1.66 -8.10 -0.16
N ASP A 45 0.59 -7.65 -0.78
CA ASP A 45 0.17 -6.25 -0.93
C ASP A 45 1.22 -5.33 -1.58
N PRO A 46 1.73 -5.69 -2.76
CA PRO A 46 2.71 -4.86 -3.45
C PRO A 46 2.11 -3.55 -3.95
N THR A 47 2.83 -2.46 -3.75
CA THR A 47 2.59 -1.18 -4.40
C THR A 47 3.87 -0.69 -5.06
N VAL A 48 3.75 -0.05 -6.22
CA VAL A 48 4.89 0.50 -6.95
C VAL A 48 4.73 2.00 -7.07
N PHE A 49 5.79 2.72 -6.79
CA PHE A 49 5.89 4.16 -7.02
C PHE A 49 7.10 4.45 -7.91
N ILE A 50 6.90 5.26 -8.94
CA ILE A 50 7.99 5.75 -9.81
C ILE A 50 8.25 7.20 -9.40
N ASP A 51 9.46 7.46 -8.93
CA ASP A 51 9.86 8.80 -8.49
C ASP A 51 10.19 9.72 -9.69
N ASP A 52 10.35 11.01 -9.43
CA ASP A 52 10.58 12.04 -10.46
C ASP A 52 11.85 11.81 -11.29
N ASP A 53 12.83 11.08 -10.72
CA ASP A 53 14.07 10.69 -11.42
C ASP A 53 13.90 9.43 -12.29
N GLY A 54 12.70 8.83 -12.30
CA GLY A 54 12.37 7.62 -13.03
C GLY A 54 12.72 6.32 -12.28
N GLN A 55 13.28 6.40 -11.07
CA GLN A 55 13.53 5.21 -10.26
C GLN A 55 12.23 4.66 -9.69
N ALA A 56 11.95 3.39 -9.96
CA ALA A 56 10.80 2.69 -9.40
C ALA A 56 11.15 2.00 -8.07
N TYR A 57 10.21 2.07 -7.13
CA TYR A 57 10.28 1.45 -5.82
C TYR A 57 9.08 0.55 -5.61
N LEU A 58 9.34 -0.69 -5.23
CA LEU A 58 8.34 -1.65 -4.80
C LEU A 58 8.26 -1.63 -3.28
N TYR A 59 7.09 -1.38 -2.71
CA TYR A 59 6.79 -1.53 -1.28
C TYR A 59 5.82 -2.68 -1.08
N TRP A 60 5.97 -3.45 -0.01
CA TRP A 60 5.07 -4.57 0.30
C TRP A 60 5.18 -5.00 1.75
N GLY A 61 4.32 -5.91 2.16
CA GLY A 61 4.51 -6.69 3.37
C GLY A 61 3.28 -6.88 4.23
N ASN A 62 3.37 -7.85 5.12
CA ASN A 62 2.47 -8.08 6.24
C ASN A 62 3.30 -8.35 7.51
N THR A 63 2.92 -7.75 8.63
CA THR A 63 3.65 -7.67 9.90
C THR A 63 5.00 -6.95 9.82
N GLN A 64 5.67 -7.01 8.70
CA GLN A 64 6.90 -6.29 8.38
C GLN A 64 6.71 -5.55 7.05
N CYS A 65 7.13 -4.31 7.00
CA CYS A 65 7.12 -3.53 5.77
C CYS A 65 8.50 -3.57 5.11
N TYR A 66 8.52 -3.76 3.81
CA TYR A 66 9.74 -3.78 3.01
C TYR A 66 9.64 -2.84 1.83
N TYR A 67 10.81 -2.43 1.31
CA TYR A 67 10.93 -1.91 -0.04
C TYR A 67 12.16 -2.45 -0.74
N ALA A 68 12.11 -2.42 -2.07
CA ALA A 68 13.25 -2.61 -2.94
C ALA A 68 13.16 -1.67 -4.15
N LYS A 69 14.30 -1.31 -4.72
CA LYS A 69 14.34 -0.65 -6.03
C LYS A 69 14.07 -1.68 -7.13
N LEU A 70 13.42 -1.23 -8.18
CA LEU A 70 13.24 -2.00 -9.41
C LEU A 70 14.18 -1.48 -10.50
N LYS A 71 14.70 -2.38 -11.33
CA LYS A 71 15.36 -2.00 -12.56
C LYS A 71 14.37 -1.37 -13.54
N SER A 72 14.86 -0.67 -14.53
CA SER A 72 14.03 0.01 -15.54
C SER A 72 13.09 -0.92 -16.31
N ASN A 73 13.39 -2.23 -16.35
CA ASN A 73 12.50 -3.22 -16.95
C ASN A 73 11.29 -3.59 -16.05
N MET A 74 11.24 -3.12 -14.81
CA MET A 74 10.16 -3.33 -13.82
C MET A 74 9.94 -4.79 -13.37
N ILE A 75 10.77 -5.71 -13.79
CA ILE A 75 10.64 -7.14 -13.50
C ILE A 75 11.82 -7.73 -12.73
N GLU A 76 12.76 -6.89 -12.32
CA GLU A 76 13.94 -7.29 -11.55
C GLU A 76 14.22 -6.29 -10.45
N LEU A 77 14.76 -6.78 -9.33
CA LEU A 77 15.24 -5.91 -8.25
C LEU A 77 16.55 -5.21 -8.67
N ASP A 78 16.69 -3.95 -8.24
CA ASP A 78 17.90 -3.14 -8.38
C ASP A 78 18.51 -2.86 -7.01
N GLY A 79 19.04 -3.89 -6.37
CA GLY A 79 19.65 -3.80 -5.05
C GLY A 79 18.96 -4.65 -3.98
N PRO A 80 19.26 -4.40 -2.69
CA PRO A 80 18.76 -5.22 -1.59
C PRO A 80 17.31 -4.91 -1.23
N ILE A 81 16.66 -5.87 -0.59
CA ILE A 81 15.41 -5.66 0.16
C ILE A 81 15.74 -4.93 1.46
N VAL A 82 15.04 -3.84 1.71
CA VAL A 82 15.23 -2.99 2.88
C VAL A 82 13.99 -3.03 3.76
N HIS A 83 14.18 -3.30 5.04
CA HIS A 83 13.11 -3.24 6.04
C HIS A 83 12.77 -1.77 6.36
N VAL A 84 11.47 -1.49 6.47
CA VAL A 84 10.92 -0.18 6.83
C VAL A 84 10.31 -0.27 8.22
N ASP A 85 10.84 0.48 9.16
CA ASP A 85 10.31 0.51 10.52
C ASP A 85 9.11 1.46 10.59
N LEU A 86 7.92 0.89 10.82
CA LEU A 86 6.64 1.60 10.92
C LEU A 86 5.89 1.16 12.18
N PRO A 87 5.38 2.10 12.99
CA PRO A 87 4.65 1.76 14.19
C PRO A 87 3.37 0.97 13.87
N ARG A 88 3.24 -0.21 14.50
CA ARG A 88 2.02 -1.04 14.42
C ARG A 88 1.59 -1.37 12.99
N PHE A 89 2.55 -1.56 12.10
CA PHE A 89 2.30 -1.97 10.72
C PHE A 89 1.63 -3.35 10.69
N THR A 90 0.53 -3.47 9.96
CA THR A 90 -0.13 -4.74 9.66
C THR A 90 0.14 -5.13 8.21
N GLU A 91 -0.34 -4.36 7.24
CA GLU A 91 -0.23 -4.66 5.81
C GLU A 91 -0.54 -3.44 4.93
N ALA A 92 -0.72 -3.66 3.63
CA ALA A 92 -1.24 -2.68 2.67
C ALA A 92 -0.45 -1.36 2.60
N PRO A 93 0.87 -1.37 2.41
CA PRO A 93 1.60 -0.13 2.21
C PRO A 93 1.18 0.56 0.90
N TRP A 94 1.04 1.88 0.94
CA TRP A 94 0.76 2.69 -0.24
C TRP A 94 1.58 3.97 -0.22
N ILE A 95 2.31 4.24 -1.31
CA ILE A 95 3.13 5.43 -1.47
C ILE A 95 2.43 6.42 -2.40
N HIS A 96 2.42 7.69 -2.01
CA HIS A 96 2.16 8.80 -2.92
C HIS A 96 3.05 10.00 -2.59
N LYS A 97 3.15 10.93 -3.52
CA LYS A 97 3.92 12.16 -3.39
C LYS A 97 3.02 13.37 -3.61
N ARG A 98 3.21 14.42 -2.80
CA ARG A 98 2.58 15.72 -3.00
C ARG A 98 3.56 16.83 -2.63
N GLY A 99 3.94 17.63 -3.62
CA GLY A 99 5.04 18.59 -3.50
C GLY A 99 6.33 17.85 -3.11
N ASP A 100 7.02 18.34 -2.09
CA ASP A 100 8.28 17.75 -1.61
C ASP A 100 8.09 16.65 -0.56
N TRP A 101 6.85 16.22 -0.29
CA TRP A 101 6.56 15.22 0.71
C TRP A 101 6.17 13.88 0.08
N TYR A 102 6.77 12.81 0.60
CA TYR A 102 6.34 11.43 0.41
C TYR A 102 5.46 11.00 1.58
N TYR A 103 4.44 10.25 1.27
CA TYR A 103 3.47 9.73 2.24
C TYR A 103 3.43 8.21 2.09
N LEU A 104 3.64 7.51 3.20
CA LEU A 104 3.47 6.06 3.28
C LEU A 104 2.28 5.79 4.20
N SER A 105 1.15 5.42 3.61
CA SER A 105 -0.03 4.98 4.35
C SER A 105 -0.07 3.46 4.40
N TYR A 106 -0.66 2.91 5.45
CA TYR A 106 -0.68 1.47 5.70
C TYR A 106 -1.81 1.06 6.65
N ALA A 107 -2.25 -0.19 6.55
CA ALA A 107 -3.14 -0.80 7.52
C ALA A 107 -2.39 -1.06 8.84
N SER A 108 -3.03 -0.74 9.94
CA SER A 108 -2.46 -0.78 11.29
C SER A 108 -3.42 -1.42 12.27
N GLU A 109 -2.90 -2.29 13.14
CA GLU A 109 -3.65 -3.02 14.17
C GLU A 109 -4.66 -4.05 13.59
N PHE A 110 -5.53 -4.58 14.42
CA PHE A 110 -6.66 -5.42 13.99
C PHE A 110 -7.81 -5.30 15.01
N PRO A 111 -9.04 -4.94 14.62
CA PRO A 111 -9.45 -4.53 13.26
C PRO A 111 -8.69 -3.32 12.75
N GLU A 112 -8.45 -3.31 11.44
CA GLU A 112 -7.51 -2.38 10.79
C GLU A 112 -8.05 -0.95 10.71
N LYS A 113 -7.16 -0.03 11.07
CA LYS A 113 -7.24 1.40 10.76
C LYS A 113 -6.19 1.71 9.70
N ILE A 114 -6.33 2.82 9.01
CA ILE A 114 -5.25 3.30 8.15
C ILE A 114 -4.46 4.39 8.89
N CYS A 115 -3.18 4.12 9.07
CA CYS A 115 -2.20 5.08 9.59
C CYS A 115 -1.32 5.60 8.46
N TYR A 116 -0.52 6.64 8.74
CA TYR A 116 0.45 7.12 7.77
C TYR A 116 1.68 7.74 8.41
N ALA A 117 2.73 7.77 7.63
CA ALA A 117 3.99 8.45 7.93
C ALA A 117 4.38 9.35 6.75
N MET A 118 5.20 10.35 7.02
CA MET A 118 5.72 11.31 6.03
C MET A 118 7.24 11.31 6.02
N SER A 119 7.82 11.63 4.87
CA SER A 119 9.26 11.82 4.70
C SER A 119 9.56 12.81 3.58
N ARG A 120 10.77 13.39 3.60
CA ARG A 120 11.34 14.14 2.47
C ARG A 120 12.08 13.24 1.47
N SER A 121 12.21 11.96 1.77
CA SER A 121 12.80 10.95 0.89
C SER A 121 11.88 9.75 0.77
N ILE A 122 11.79 9.19 -0.43
CA ILE A 122 11.00 7.97 -0.67
C ILE A 122 11.49 6.77 0.14
N THR A 123 12.73 6.78 0.60
CA THR A 123 13.32 5.71 1.42
C THR A 123 13.29 6.01 2.92
N GLY A 124 12.64 7.09 3.33
CA GLY A 124 12.63 7.56 4.72
C GLY A 124 13.82 8.45 5.08
N PRO A 125 14.07 8.74 6.36
CA PRO A 125 13.31 8.20 7.50
C PRO A 125 11.84 8.63 7.52
N TRP A 126 10.98 7.73 7.99
CA TRP A 126 9.53 7.94 8.03
C TRP A 126 9.09 8.47 9.40
N GLU A 127 8.46 9.63 9.42
CA GLU A 127 7.89 10.23 10.62
C GLU A 127 6.39 9.88 10.70
N TYR A 128 6.01 9.09 11.72
CA TYR A 128 4.61 8.73 11.98
C TYR A 128 3.74 9.96 12.26
N LYS A 129 2.62 10.07 11.58
CA LYS A 129 1.69 11.22 11.69
C LYS A 129 0.33 10.88 12.31
N GLY A 130 0.04 9.60 12.52
CA GLY A 130 -1.18 9.18 13.18
C GLY A 130 -2.15 8.44 12.27
N ILE A 131 -3.39 8.34 12.74
CA ILE A 131 -4.48 7.66 12.04
C ILE A 131 -5.04 8.58 10.94
N LEU A 132 -5.09 8.07 9.72
CA LEU A 132 -5.75 8.71 8.59
C LEU A 132 -7.22 8.33 8.49
N ASN A 133 -7.53 7.03 8.63
CA ASN A 133 -8.89 6.51 8.57
C ASN A 133 -9.14 5.53 9.72
N GLU A 134 -10.29 5.67 10.36
CA GLU A 134 -10.74 4.73 11.41
C GLU A 134 -11.25 3.43 10.79
N ILE A 135 -11.62 2.46 11.63
CA ILE A 135 -12.22 1.19 11.20
C ILE A 135 -13.41 1.48 10.27
N ALA A 136 -13.39 0.92 9.08
CA ALA A 136 -14.37 1.21 8.03
C ALA A 136 -15.61 0.31 8.18
N GLY A 137 -16.62 0.83 8.83
CA GLY A 137 -17.88 0.11 9.07
C GLY A 137 -17.65 -1.17 9.85
N ASN A 138 -18.15 -2.28 9.33
CA ASN A 138 -18.06 -3.60 9.94
C ASN A 138 -16.97 -4.50 9.31
N SER A 139 -15.95 -3.90 8.65
CA SER A 139 -14.81 -4.64 8.12
C SER A 139 -13.70 -4.80 9.15
N ASN A 140 -13.10 -5.98 9.22
CA ASN A 140 -11.93 -6.23 10.04
C ASN A 140 -10.62 -5.79 9.37
N THR A 141 -10.64 -5.68 8.04
CA THR A 141 -9.49 -5.31 7.22
C THR A 141 -9.79 -4.02 6.46
N ASN A 142 -8.74 -3.31 6.07
CA ASN A 142 -8.81 -2.17 5.18
C ASN A 142 -7.57 -2.13 4.28
N HIS A 143 -7.77 -1.81 3.01
CA HIS A 143 -6.69 -1.67 2.05
C HIS A 143 -6.96 -0.43 1.23
N GLN A 144 -6.13 0.58 1.39
CA GLN A 144 -6.35 1.89 0.81
C GLN A 144 -5.50 2.11 -0.45
N ALA A 145 -5.96 3.06 -1.25
CA ALA A 145 -5.17 3.75 -2.27
C ALA A 145 -5.43 5.26 -2.18
N ILE A 146 -4.43 6.06 -2.45
CA ILE A 146 -4.53 7.52 -2.49
C ILE A 146 -4.10 7.97 -3.87
N ILE A 147 -4.99 8.68 -4.57
CA ILE A 147 -4.76 9.11 -5.94
C ILE A 147 -5.11 10.60 -6.11
N GLU A 148 -4.38 11.27 -6.97
CA GLU A 148 -4.78 12.56 -7.51
C GLU A 148 -5.51 12.35 -8.84
N PHE A 149 -6.65 13.00 -9.00
CA PHE A 149 -7.38 13.00 -10.25
C PHE A 149 -8.01 14.37 -10.49
N LYS A 150 -7.65 15.00 -11.59
CA LYS A 150 -8.12 16.34 -12.00
C LYS A 150 -7.91 17.45 -10.96
N GLY A 151 -6.82 17.37 -10.20
CA GLY A 151 -6.46 18.36 -9.18
C GLY A 151 -7.07 18.11 -7.80
N ASP A 152 -7.91 17.12 -7.66
CA ASP A 152 -8.48 16.67 -6.40
C ASP A 152 -7.81 15.38 -5.91
N TRP A 153 -7.71 15.21 -4.59
CA TRP A 153 -7.17 14.00 -3.98
C TRP A 153 -8.29 13.12 -3.46
N TYR A 154 -8.16 11.82 -3.68
CA TYR A 154 -9.14 10.81 -3.32
C TYR A 154 -8.50 9.71 -2.48
N PHE A 155 -9.26 9.28 -1.48
CA PHE A 155 -8.97 8.13 -0.64
C PHE A 155 -9.92 7.00 -1.04
N VAL A 156 -9.36 5.96 -1.65
CA VAL A 156 -10.10 4.75 -2.04
C VAL A 156 -9.82 3.70 -0.97
N TYR A 157 -10.87 3.07 -0.48
CA TYR A 157 -10.78 2.08 0.58
C TYR A 157 -11.92 1.06 0.47
N HIS A 158 -12.06 0.17 1.43
CA HIS A 158 -13.23 -0.71 1.48
C HIS A 158 -13.83 -0.79 2.88
N ASN A 159 -15.11 -1.15 2.91
CA ASN A 159 -15.82 -1.53 4.12
C ASN A 159 -16.54 -2.87 3.90
N GLY A 160 -17.28 -3.34 4.90
CA GLY A 160 -18.11 -4.55 4.83
C GLY A 160 -19.59 -4.26 4.54
N GLY A 161 -19.93 -3.08 4.00
CA GLY A 161 -21.29 -2.56 3.93
C GLY A 161 -22.28 -3.37 3.10
N ILE A 162 -21.80 -4.08 2.08
CA ILE A 162 -22.65 -4.93 1.22
C ILE A 162 -23.22 -6.15 1.97
N ASN A 163 -22.63 -6.50 3.10
CA ASN A 163 -23.07 -7.62 3.91
C ASN A 163 -23.32 -7.19 5.36
N PRO A 164 -24.56 -7.37 5.86
CA PRO A 164 -24.93 -6.99 7.23
C PRO A 164 -24.05 -7.64 8.32
N THR A 165 -23.49 -8.80 8.07
CA THR A 165 -22.60 -9.49 9.02
C THR A 165 -21.14 -9.02 8.96
N GLY A 166 -20.80 -8.21 7.94
CA GLY A 166 -19.45 -7.69 7.75
C GLY A 166 -18.40 -8.76 7.51
N GLY A 167 -17.18 -8.47 7.95
CA GLY A 167 -16.03 -9.36 7.93
C GLY A 167 -14.96 -8.98 6.89
N SER A 168 -13.83 -9.69 6.94
CA SER A 168 -12.63 -9.35 6.17
C SER A 168 -12.74 -9.53 4.65
N TYR A 169 -13.59 -10.47 4.20
CA TYR A 169 -13.62 -10.91 2.79
C TYR A 169 -14.84 -10.42 2.00
N ARG A 170 -15.76 -9.69 2.63
CA ARG A 170 -16.98 -9.17 2.01
C ARG A 170 -16.86 -7.66 1.86
N ARG A 171 -16.11 -7.25 0.86
CA ARG A 171 -15.63 -5.89 0.70
C ARG A 171 -16.51 -5.10 -0.27
N SER A 172 -16.86 -3.87 0.15
CA SER A 172 -17.50 -2.87 -0.69
C SER A 172 -16.53 -1.73 -0.90
N VAL A 173 -16.32 -1.31 -2.15
CA VAL A 173 -15.45 -0.19 -2.48
C VAL A 173 -16.08 1.11 -1.99
N CYS A 174 -15.27 1.93 -1.33
CA CYS A 174 -15.61 3.27 -0.86
C CYS A 174 -14.62 4.27 -1.43
N ILE A 175 -15.07 5.49 -1.71
CA ILE A 175 -14.24 6.59 -2.17
C ILE A 175 -14.69 7.86 -1.46
N ASP A 176 -13.76 8.53 -0.78
CA ASP A 176 -13.98 9.83 -0.17
C ASP A 176 -12.89 10.82 -0.58
N ARG A 177 -13.14 12.12 -0.42
CA ARG A 177 -12.14 13.14 -0.70
C ARG A 177 -11.09 13.16 0.39
N LEU A 178 -9.83 13.31 -0.02
CA LEU A 178 -8.70 13.54 0.87
C LEU A 178 -8.31 15.01 0.84
N TYR A 179 -8.14 15.59 2.02
CA TYR A 179 -7.68 16.96 2.19
C TYR A 179 -6.38 17.01 2.98
N TYR A 180 -5.60 18.06 2.73
CA TYR A 180 -4.35 18.33 3.42
C TYR A 180 -4.46 19.59 4.27
N ASN A 181 -3.70 19.64 5.34
CA ASN A 181 -3.45 20.84 6.14
C ASN A 181 -2.37 21.69 5.46
N GLU A 182 -2.20 22.93 5.94
CA GLU A 182 -1.17 23.86 5.42
C GLU A 182 0.26 23.33 5.62
N ASP A 183 0.50 22.57 6.68
CA ASP A 183 1.79 21.93 6.96
C ASP A 183 2.07 20.66 6.13
N GLY A 184 1.15 20.30 5.25
CA GLY A 184 1.21 19.11 4.38
C GLY A 184 0.69 17.84 5.03
N THR A 185 0.34 17.81 6.32
CA THR A 185 -0.27 16.62 6.92
C THR A 185 -1.65 16.33 6.34
N MET A 186 -2.02 15.05 6.26
CA MET A 186 -3.34 14.65 5.77
C MET A 186 -4.40 14.86 6.86
N LYS A 187 -5.56 15.41 6.47
CA LYS A 187 -6.72 15.44 7.33
C LYS A 187 -7.33 14.06 7.45
N ARG A 188 -7.86 13.72 8.62
CA ARG A 188 -8.59 12.46 8.80
C ARG A 188 -9.71 12.34 7.79
N ILE A 189 -9.87 11.13 7.25
CA ILE A 189 -10.94 10.82 6.32
C ILE A 189 -12.27 10.86 7.05
N GLN A 190 -13.21 11.58 6.47
CA GLN A 190 -14.61 11.52 6.87
C GLN A 190 -15.31 10.54 5.96
N MET A 191 -15.53 9.33 6.47
CA MET A 191 -16.21 8.28 5.72
C MET A 191 -17.67 8.68 5.49
N THR A 192 -18.09 8.70 4.22
CA THR A 192 -19.45 9.03 3.82
C THR A 192 -20.20 7.83 3.26
N THR A 193 -21.51 7.89 3.23
CA THR A 193 -22.36 6.89 2.57
C THR A 193 -22.62 7.23 1.11
N GLU A 194 -22.51 8.51 0.77
CA GLU A 194 -22.74 9.04 -0.57
C GLU A 194 -21.52 8.93 -1.49
N GLY A 195 -20.33 8.82 -0.89
CA GLY A 195 -19.08 8.85 -1.64
C GLY A 195 -18.78 10.25 -2.20
N VAL A 196 -18.01 10.28 -3.28
CA VAL A 196 -17.65 11.51 -3.99
C VAL A 196 -18.66 11.80 -5.11
N GLN A 197 -19.10 13.05 -5.19
CA GLN A 197 -19.96 13.56 -6.27
C GLN A 197 -19.16 14.44 -7.23
#